data_27d1c8769673d6799773935237d081f8
#
_entry.id   27d1c8769673d6799773935237d081f8
#
_cell.length_a   1.000
_cell.length_b   1.000
_cell.length_c   1.000
_cell.angle_alpha   90.00
_cell.angle_beta   90.00
_cell.angle_gamma   90.00
#
_symmetry.space_group_name_H-M   'P 1'
#
loop_
_entity.id
_entity.type
_entity.pdbx_description
1 polymer ?
#
loop_
_entity_poly.entity_id
_entity_poly.type
_entity_poly.pdbx_seq_one_letter_code
_entity_poly.pdbx_strand_id
1 'polypeptide(L)'
;AQSDLTEGEQGRIARITDGDVLGLDTGLKVRLAEIEAPAPGYDGRPDEPFAPEAREILKAAALGRAARLWYGGLSRDDYERALAHVIALDETGTEFWLNVLMVKQGAARVRTWPDNSRRARRLLALEDEARTAKRGLWALDHWRVRKLNDLIDPPSFCIVEGKIAQVSRIPGDGEVNLTASGIRLNAGERLGEPDLEVKPGALVRMRGHIDTR
;
A
#
# COMPACT_ATOMS: atom_id res chain seq x y z
N ALA A 1 18.19 0.86 8.38
CA ALA A 1 18.08 0.14 9.61
C ALA A 1 16.92 -0.85 9.54
N GLN A 2 17.21 -2.15 9.75
CA GLN A 2 16.27 -3.27 9.74
C GLN A 2 15.96 -3.72 11.17
N SER A 3 16.44 -2.99 12.16
CA SER A 3 16.49 -3.39 13.58
C SER A 3 15.13 -3.65 14.24
N ASP A 4 14.06 -3.27 13.58
CA ASP A 4 12.67 -3.42 14.05
C ASP A 4 11.85 -4.40 13.18
N LEU A 5 12.51 -5.07 12.24
CA LEU A 5 11.94 -6.15 11.44
C LEU A 5 12.57 -7.49 11.84
N THR A 6 11.82 -8.56 11.73
CA THR A 6 12.31 -9.93 11.95
C THR A 6 12.76 -10.53 10.63
N GLU A 7 13.98 -11.06 10.60
CA GLU A 7 14.49 -11.80 9.42
C GLU A 7 13.69 -13.09 9.22
N GLY A 8 13.33 -13.36 7.98
CA GLY A 8 12.58 -14.53 7.58
C GLY A 8 13.31 -15.40 6.54
N GLU A 9 12.53 -16.03 5.69
CA GLU A 9 13.01 -16.95 4.68
C GLU A 9 13.84 -16.21 3.61
N GLN A 10 14.67 -16.98 2.94
CA GLN A 10 15.47 -16.53 1.79
C GLN A 10 15.36 -17.53 0.64
N GLY A 11 15.57 -17.05 -0.57
CA GLY A 11 15.52 -17.87 -1.78
C GLY A 11 15.75 -17.01 -3.02
N ARG A 12 15.62 -17.64 -4.19
CA ARG A 12 15.68 -16.92 -5.47
C ARG A 12 14.26 -16.62 -5.94
N ILE A 13 14.02 -15.43 -6.43
CA ILE A 13 12.73 -15.04 -7.00
C ILE A 13 12.56 -15.76 -8.33
N ALA A 14 11.71 -16.79 -8.34
CA ALA A 14 11.48 -17.67 -9.49
C ALA A 14 10.31 -17.23 -10.36
N ARG A 15 9.37 -16.44 -9.81
CA ARG A 15 8.16 -16.02 -10.51
C ARG A 15 7.65 -14.66 -10.01
N ILE A 16 7.11 -13.87 -10.92
CA ILE A 16 6.30 -12.69 -10.61
C ILE A 16 4.88 -12.99 -11.04
N THR A 17 3.95 -12.90 -10.11
CA THR A 17 2.52 -13.16 -10.37
C THR A 17 1.79 -11.87 -10.65
N ASP A 18 2.10 -10.83 -9.90
CA ASP A 18 1.43 -9.54 -9.88
C ASP A 18 2.43 -8.41 -9.55
N GLY A 19 2.00 -7.17 -9.55
CA GLY A 19 2.85 -6.02 -9.21
C GLY A 19 3.29 -5.96 -7.74
N ASP A 20 2.66 -6.76 -6.87
CA ASP A 20 3.06 -6.88 -5.46
C ASP A 20 3.13 -8.33 -4.97
N VAL A 21 3.07 -9.32 -5.89
CA VAL A 21 3.11 -10.75 -5.55
C VAL A 21 4.17 -11.47 -6.36
N LEU A 22 5.04 -12.19 -5.66
CA LEU A 22 6.10 -13.00 -6.25
C LEU A 22 6.16 -14.41 -5.63
N GLY A 23 6.93 -15.30 -6.23
CA GLY A 23 7.20 -16.65 -5.72
C GLY A 23 8.69 -16.91 -5.66
N LEU A 24 9.14 -17.54 -4.58
CA LEU A 24 10.51 -18.02 -4.43
C LEU A 24 10.66 -19.42 -5.06
N ASP A 25 11.89 -19.80 -5.35
CA ASP A 25 12.27 -21.15 -5.83
C ASP A 25 11.97 -22.26 -4.81
N THR A 26 11.80 -21.88 -3.54
CA THR A 26 11.33 -22.76 -2.47
C THR A 26 9.83 -23.11 -2.55
N GLY A 27 9.09 -22.48 -3.48
CA GLY A 27 7.64 -22.59 -3.60
C GLY A 27 6.85 -21.59 -2.76
N LEU A 28 7.53 -20.83 -1.88
CA LEU A 28 6.87 -19.83 -1.03
C LEU A 28 6.33 -18.69 -1.89
N LYS A 29 5.02 -18.41 -1.74
CA LYS A 29 4.39 -17.21 -2.30
C LYS A 29 4.58 -16.05 -1.34
N VAL A 30 4.92 -14.88 -1.87
CA VAL A 30 5.20 -13.67 -1.09
C VAL A 30 4.36 -12.53 -1.61
N ARG A 31 3.66 -11.84 -0.72
CA ARG A 31 3.05 -10.54 -0.95
C ARG A 31 3.90 -9.45 -0.32
N LEU A 32 4.20 -8.41 -1.07
CA LEU A 32 4.96 -7.27 -0.56
C LEU A 32 4.14 -6.52 0.50
N ALA A 33 4.65 -6.48 1.72
CA ALA A 33 3.98 -5.84 2.85
C ALA A 33 3.91 -4.32 2.69
N GLU A 34 2.87 -3.70 3.28
CA GLU A 34 2.65 -2.25 3.36
C GLU A 34 2.47 -1.53 2.01
N ILE A 35 2.38 -2.27 0.91
CA ILE A 35 2.09 -1.71 -0.41
C ILE A 35 1.01 -2.51 -1.13
N GLU A 36 0.44 -1.90 -2.16
CA GLU A 36 -0.53 -2.54 -3.05
C GLU A 36 -0.35 -2.00 -4.47
N ALA A 37 -0.04 -2.89 -5.40
CA ALA A 37 -0.05 -2.59 -6.81
C ALA A 37 -1.49 -2.56 -7.35
N PRO A 38 -1.76 -1.91 -8.50
CA PRO A 38 -3.01 -2.08 -9.21
C PRO A 38 -3.28 -3.55 -9.50
N ALA A 39 -4.51 -3.99 -9.23
CA ALA A 39 -4.89 -5.41 -9.32
C ALA A 39 -5.08 -5.86 -10.78
N PRO A 40 -4.63 -7.08 -11.15
CA PRO A 40 -5.02 -7.68 -12.40
C PRO A 40 -6.52 -7.99 -12.39
N GLY A 41 -7.11 -8.02 -13.56
CA GLY A 41 -8.51 -8.38 -13.76
C GLY A 41 -8.78 -9.83 -13.33
N TYR A 42 -9.97 -10.04 -12.81
CA TYR A 42 -10.42 -11.35 -12.37
C TYR A 42 -11.90 -11.53 -12.71
N ASP A 43 -12.27 -12.72 -13.14
CA ASP A 43 -13.68 -13.12 -13.41
C ASP A 43 -14.42 -12.14 -14.35
N GLY A 44 -13.77 -11.83 -15.49
CA GLY A 44 -14.32 -10.94 -16.52
C GLY A 44 -14.20 -9.44 -16.21
N ARG A 45 -13.65 -9.06 -15.06
CA ARG A 45 -13.31 -7.67 -14.76
C ARG A 45 -11.99 -7.30 -15.45
N PRO A 46 -11.87 -6.09 -16.00
CA PRO A 46 -10.61 -5.62 -16.57
C PRO A 46 -9.54 -5.41 -15.50
N ASP A 47 -8.28 -5.37 -15.94
CA ASP A 47 -7.17 -4.93 -15.10
C ASP A 47 -7.42 -3.52 -14.58
N GLU A 48 -7.03 -3.25 -13.34
CA GLU A 48 -6.91 -1.87 -12.88
C GLU A 48 -5.86 -1.13 -13.72
N PRO A 49 -6.06 0.17 -14.01
CA PRO A 49 -5.10 0.95 -14.78
C PRO A 49 -3.69 0.88 -14.18
N PHE A 50 -2.70 0.51 -15.00
CA PHE A 50 -1.29 0.31 -14.64
C PHE A 50 -0.94 -1.07 -14.04
N ALA A 51 -1.85 -2.03 -13.97
CA ALA A 51 -1.54 -3.35 -13.41
C ALA A 51 -0.49 -4.13 -14.23
N PRO A 52 -0.57 -4.22 -15.57
CA PRO A 52 0.46 -4.87 -16.37
C PRO A 52 1.85 -4.21 -16.23
N GLU A 53 1.91 -2.89 -16.24
CA GLU A 53 3.15 -2.13 -16.11
C GLU A 53 3.79 -2.33 -14.73
N ALA A 54 3.00 -2.31 -13.66
CA ALA A 54 3.48 -2.58 -12.30
C ALA A 54 4.12 -3.96 -12.20
N ARG A 55 3.49 -4.98 -12.79
CA ARG A 55 4.02 -6.34 -12.86
C ARG A 55 5.35 -6.40 -13.63
N GLU A 56 5.45 -5.75 -14.77
CA GLU A 56 6.69 -5.74 -15.57
C GLU A 56 7.81 -4.96 -14.86
N ILE A 57 7.50 -3.89 -14.11
CA ILE A 57 8.48 -3.18 -13.27
C ILE A 57 9.04 -4.12 -12.19
N LEU A 58 8.18 -4.84 -11.46
CA LEU A 58 8.64 -5.80 -10.46
C LEU A 58 9.42 -6.93 -11.08
N LYS A 59 9.00 -7.44 -12.24
CA LYS A 59 9.67 -8.52 -12.97
C LYS A 59 11.08 -8.12 -13.41
N ALA A 60 11.23 -6.96 -14.03
CA ALA A 60 12.52 -6.44 -14.47
C ALA A 60 13.49 -6.23 -13.29
N ALA A 61 12.96 -5.78 -12.14
CA ALA A 61 13.78 -5.53 -10.96
C ALA A 61 14.17 -6.79 -10.20
N ALA A 62 13.32 -7.82 -10.18
CA ALA A 62 13.39 -8.86 -9.17
C ALA A 62 13.57 -10.29 -9.69
N LEU A 63 13.08 -10.60 -10.89
CA LEU A 63 13.07 -11.98 -11.38
C LEU A 63 14.51 -12.55 -11.48
N GLY A 64 14.70 -13.76 -10.95
CA GLY A 64 15.99 -14.45 -10.93
C GLY A 64 16.97 -13.98 -9.85
N ARG A 65 16.64 -12.93 -9.08
CA ARG A 65 17.52 -12.40 -8.03
C ARG A 65 17.38 -13.18 -6.73
N ALA A 66 18.47 -13.25 -5.95
CA ALA A 66 18.41 -13.70 -4.56
C ALA A 66 17.67 -12.67 -3.72
N ALA A 67 16.88 -13.15 -2.77
CA ALA A 67 16.07 -12.31 -1.90
C ALA A 67 16.02 -12.85 -0.47
N ARG A 68 15.81 -11.92 0.47
CA ARG A 68 15.51 -12.18 1.88
C ARG A 68 14.21 -11.50 2.26
N LEU A 69 13.44 -12.19 3.08
CA LEU A 69 12.18 -11.68 3.62
C LEU A 69 12.40 -11.05 5.00
N TRP A 70 11.66 -9.98 5.27
CA TRP A 70 11.69 -9.29 6.56
C TRP A 70 10.25 -9.00 6.98
N TYR A 71 9.91 -9.39 8.20
CA TYR A 71 8.56 -9.28 8.74
C TYR A 71 8.44 -8.10 9.70
N GLY A 72 7.44 -7.25 9.46
CA GLY A 72 7.13 -6.08 10.29
C GLY A 72 5.99 -6.30 11.26
N GLY A 73 5.28 -7.43 11.15
CA GLY A 73 4.10 -7.76 11.93
C GLY A 73 3.59 -9.14 11.56
N LEU A 74 2.33 -9.26 11.17
CA LEU A 74 1.75 -10.53 10.70
C LEU A 74 2.56 -11.07 9.52
N SER A 75 3.03 -12.31 9.65
CA SER A 75 3.93 -12.92 8.66
C SER A 75 3.21 -13.65 7.53
N ARG A 76 1.90 -13.87 7.64
CA ARG A 76 1.07 -14.53 6.62
C ARG A 76 -0.22 -13.75 6.43
N ASP A 77 -0.70 -13.69 5.21
CA ASP A 77 -2.02 -13.17 4.91
C ASP A 77 -3.08 -14.30 4.88
N ASP A 78 -4.35 -13.96 4.65
CA ASP A 78 -5.48 -14.90 4.61
C ASP A 78 -5.36 -15.97 3.51
N TYR A 79 -4.41 -15.83 2.59
CA TYR A 79 -4.11 -16.78 1.52
C TYR A 79 -2.81 -17.57 1.77
N GLU A 80 -2.33 -17.57 3.02
CA GLU A 80 -1.06 -18.23 3.42
C GLU A 80 0.18 -17.74 2.66
N ARG A 81 0.12 -16.55 2.05
CA ARG A 81 1.29 -15.92 1.44
C ARG A 81 2.13 -15.26 2.52
N ALA A 82 3.46 -15.31 2.40
CA ALA A 82 4.34 -14.54 3.24
C ALA A 82 4.09 -13.04 3.03
N LEU A 83 3.72 -12.30 4.08
CA LEU A 83 3.49 -10.86 4.04
C LEU A 83 4.75 -10.14 4.52
N ALA A 84 5.65 -9.80 3.59
CA ALA A 84 7.00 -9.40 3.92
C ALA A 84 7.50 -8.15 3.17
N HIS A 85 8.45 -7.46 3.80
CA HIS A 85 9.38 -6.61 3.08
C HIS A 85 10.44 -7.49 2.41
N VAL A 86 10.71 -7.26 1.13
CA VAL A 86 11.64 -8.09 0.37
C VAL A 86 12.88 -7.27 0.01
N ILE A 87 14.02 -7.76 0.43
CA ILE A 87 15.32 -7.24 0.02
C ILE A 87 15.89 -8.18 -1.03
N ALA A 88 16.13 -7.64 -2.23
CA ALA A 88 16.78 -8.36 -3.31
C ALA A 88 18.22 -7.89 -3.48
N LEU A 89 19.06 -8.73 -4.06
CA LEU A 89 20.43 -8.42 -4.43
C LEU A 89 20.49 -8.13 -5.93
N ASP A 90 21.16 -7.05 -6.30
CA ASP A 90 21.49 -6.79 -7.70
C ASP A 90 22.69 -7.66 -8.17
N GLU A 91 23.11 -7.46 -9.42
CA GLU A 91 24.22 -8.23 -10.03
C GLU A 91 25.58 -7.93 -9.37
N THR A 92 25.71 -6.81 -8.67
CA THR A 92 26.90 -6.43 -7.91
C THR A 92 26.87 -6.93 -6.47
N GLY A 93 25.75 -7.55 -6.04
CA GLY A 93 25.52 -7.96 -4.65
C GLY A 93 25.00 -6.81 -3.76
N THR A 94 24.63 -5.67 -4.34
CA THR A 94 24.06 -4.55 -3.59
C THR A 94 22.59 -4.83 -3.22
N GLU A 95 22.26 -4.63 -1.97
CA GLU A 95 20.90 -4.82 -1.45
C GLU A 95 19.98 -3.66 -1.83
N PHE A 96 18.75 -3.98 -2.24
CA PHE A 96 17.69 -2.99 -2.43
C PHE A 96 16.32 -3.54 -2.05
N TRP A 97 15.45 -2.66 -1.57
CA TRP A 97 14.11 -3.04 -1.12
C TRP A 97 13.11 -2.95 -2.27
N LEU A 98 12.46 -4.06 -2.58
CA LEU A 98 11.44 -4.11 -3.62
C LEU A 98 10.22 -3.24 -3.27
N ASN A 99 9.74 -3.27 -2.02
CA ASN A 99 8.64 -2.41 -1.56
C ASN A 99 8.94 -0.91 -1.80
N VAL A 100 10.15 -0.47 -1.47
CA VAL A 100 10.60 0.91 -1.70
C VAL A 100 10.71 1.22 -3.19
N LEU A 101 11.26 0.30 -3.97
CA LEU A 101 11.39 0.46 -5.43
C LEU A 101 10.01 0.65 -6.07
N MET A 102 9.04 -0.21 -5.76
CA MET A 102 7.71 -0.18 -6.33
C MET A 102 6.98 1.13 -6.03
N VAL A 103 7.05 1.60 -4.78
CA VAL A 103 6.44 2.89 -4.40
C VAL A 103 7.14 4.06 -5.08
N LYS A 104 8.47 4.07 -5.10
CA LYS A 104 9.27 5.15 -5.70
C LYS A 104 9.08 5.28 -7.22
N GLN A 105 8.85 4.15 -7.90
CA GLN A 105 8.53 4.11 -9.32
C GLN A 105 7.07 4.47 -9.62
N GLY A 106 6.22 4.61 -8.59
CA GLY A 106 4.79 4.76 -8.76
C GLY A 106 4.13 3.50 -9.33
N ALA A 107 4.68 2.34 -9.04
CA ALA A 107 4.14 1.04 -9.45
C ALA A 107 3.24 0.40 -8.37
N ALA A 108 3.25 0.96 -7.17
CA ALA A 108 2.36 0.58 -6.08
C ALA A 108 2.04 1.79 -5.21
N ARG A 109 0.89 1.75 -4.56
CA ARG A 109 0.46 2.67 -3.51
C ARG A 109 0.75 2.10 -2.13
N VAL A 110 0.88 2.95 -1.14
CA VAL A 110 1.02 2.51 0.25
C VAL A 110 -0.31 2.00 0.77
N ARG A 111 -0.32 0.79 1.33
CA ARG A 111 -1.45 0.20 2.04
C ARG A 111 -0.95 -0.51 3.29
N THR A 112 -1.31 0.02 4.43
CA THR A 112 -0.90 -0.49 5.74
C THR A 112 -2.06 -1.12 6.51
N TRP A 113 -1.70 -1.97 7.46
CA TRP A 113 -2.60 -2.59 8.42
C TRP A 113 -2.07 -2.30 9.83
N PRO A 114 -2.88 -2.29 10.89
CA PRO A 114 -2.43 -1.94 12.23
C PRO A 114 -1.22 -2.76 12.69
N ASP A 115 -1.21 -4.03 12.35
CA ASP A 115 -0.16 -5.01 12.65
C ASP A 115 0.98 -5.05 11.63
N ASN A 116 0.90 -4.24 10.55
CA ASN A 116 1.92 -4.20 9.49
C ASN A 116 2.05 -2.78 8.92
N SER A 117 2.69 -1.88 9.69
CA SER A 117 2.81 -0.44 9.38
C SER A 117 4.18 0.17 9.75
N ARG A 118 5.18 -0.68 10.05
CA ARG A 118 6.48 -0.22 10.57
C ARG A 118 7.25 0.67 9.60
N ARG A 119 6.99 0.56 8.30
CA ARG A 119 7.63 1.36 7.25
C ARG A 119 6.69 2.41 6.64
N ALA A 120 5.46 2.49 7.12
CA ALA A 120 4.42 3.37 6.59
C ALA A 120 4.90 4.80 6.35
N ARG A 121 5.51 5.43 7.37
CA ARG A 121 6.00 6.82 7.26
C ARG A 121 7.00 7.01 6.12
N ARG A 122 7.95 6.10 5.99
CA ARG A 122 8.96 6.13 4.92
C ARG A 122 8.33 5.91 3.55
N LEU A 123 7.45 4.91 3.43
CA LEU A 123 6.78 4.58 2.18
C LEU A 123 5.83 5.71 1.74
N LEU A 124 5.12 6.34 2.67
CA LEU A 124 4.25 7.49 2.39
C LEU A 124 5.05 8.70 1.86
N ALA A 125 6.23 8.98 2.41
CA ALA A 125 7.09 10.05 1.90
C ALA A 125 7.52 9.78 0.45
N LEU A 126 7.92 8.55 0.14
CA LEU A 126 8.29 8.14 -1.22
C LEU A 126 7.10 8.14 -2.19
N GLU A 127 5.91 7.79 -1.71
CA GLU A 127 4.68 7.90 -2.49
C GLU A 127 4.36 9.36 -2.81
N ASP A 128 4.52 10.28 -1.84
CA ASP A 128 4.32 11.72 -2.07
C ASP A 128 5.28 12.26 -3.14
N GLU A 129 6.55 11.83 -3.12
CA GLU A 129 7.52 12.17 -4.17
C GLU A 129 7.10 11.62 -5.54
N ALA A 130 6.70 10.34 -5.60
CA ALA A 130 6.27 9.71 -6.85
C ALA A 130 5.02 10.38 -7.42
N ARG A 131 4.09 10.75 -6.56
CA ARG A 131 2.84 11.42 -6.91
C ARG A 131 3.08 12.85 -7.41
N THR A 132 3.92 13.61 -6.70
CA THR A 132 4.32 14.96 -7.13
C THR A 132 5.00 14.94 -8.51
N ALA A 133 5.83 13.95 -8.75
CA ALA A 133 6.52 13.74 -10.03
C ALA A 133 5.65 13.04 -11.08
N LYS A 134 4.39 12.69 -10.77
CA LYS A 134 3.46 11.95 -11.64
C LYS A 134 4.09 10.66 -12.20
N ARG A 135 4.81 9.91 -11.39
CA ARG A 135 5.44 8.65 -11.82
C ARG A 135 4.42 7.51 -11.86
N GLY A 136 4.55 6.65 -12.86
CA GLY A 136 3.77 5.43 -12.97
C GLY A 136 2.27 5.67 -12.89
N LEU A 137 1.58 4.94 -12.01
CA LEU A 137 0.13 5.05 -11.80
C LEU A 137 -0.33 6.48 -11.46
N TRP A 138 0.53 7.31 -10.86
CA TRP A 138 0.20 8.69 -10.48
C TRP A 138 0.11 9.67 -11.65
N ALA A 139 0.50 9.25 -12.86
CA ALA A 139 0.25 10.00 -14.09
C ALA A 139 -1.20 9.83 -14.58
N LEU A 140 -1.90 8.82 -14.11
CA LEU A 140 -3.25 8.49 -14.56
C LEU A 140 -4.30 9.16 -13.69
N ASP A 141 -5.34 9.74 -14.32
CA ASP A 141 -6.43 10.41 -13.62
C ASP A 141 -7.20 9.47 -12.67
N HIS A 142 -7.23 8.17 -12.99
CA HIS A 142 -7.83 7.14 -12.15
C HIS A 142 -7.30 7.17 -10.71
N TRP A 143 -5.99 7.37 -10.51
CA TRP A 143 -5.29 7.31 -9.22
C TRP A 143 -5.10 8.68 -8.55
N ARG A 144 -5.68 9.76 -9.12
CA ARG A 144 -5.56 11.10 -8.53
C ARG A 144 -6.12 11.17 -7.12
N VAL A 145 -5.61 12.10 -6.32
CA VAL A 145 -6.26 12.50 -5.06
C VAL A 145 -7.55 13.24 -5.40
N ARG A 146 -8.67 12.82 -4.80
CA ARG A 146 -10.00 13.39 -5.03
C ARG A 146 -10.39 14.30 -3.87
N LYS A 147 -11.13 15.34 -4.16
CA LYS A 147 -11.77 16.13 -3.11
C LYS A 147 -13.04 15.42 -2.64
N LEU A 148 -13.30 15.44 -1.34
CA LEU A 148 -14.49 14.81 -0.78
C LEU A 148 -15.79 15.36 -1.37
N ASN A 149 -15.80 16.65 -1.79
CA ASN A 149 -16.99 17.26 -2.41
C ASN A 149 -17.22 16.81 -3.87
N ASP A 150 -16.24 16.19 -4.49
CA ASP A 150 -16.23 15.84 -5.92
C ASP A 150 -16.21 14.32 -6.13
N LEU A 151 -16.69 13.54 -5.16
CA LEU A 151 -16.77 12.08 -5.25
C LEU A 151 -17.97 11.66 -6.08
N ILE A 152 -17.79 11.67 -7.40
CA ILE A 152 -18.76 11.12 -8.34
C ILE A 152 -18.14 9.83 -8.91
N ASP A 153 -18.85 8.70 -8.74
CA ASP A 153 -18.43 7.37 -9.20
C ASP A 153 -16.93 7.06 -8.94
N PRO A 154 -16.51 7.09 -7.66
CA PRO A 154 -15.11 6.89 -7.32
C PRO A 154 -14.72 5.42 -7.51
N PRO A 155 -13.42 5.12 -7.83
CA PRO A 155 -12.91 3.77 -7.77
C PRO A 155 -13.07 3.19 -6.36
N SER A 156 -13.12 1.86 -6.25
CA SER A 156 -13.30 1.16 -4.97
C SER A 156 -12.25 1.57 -3.92
N PHE A 157 -11.01 1.79 -4.33
CA PHE A 157 -9.97 2.40 -3.49
C PHE A 157 -9.66 3.80 -4.01
N CYS A 158 -9.61 4.78 -3.10
CA CYS A 158 -9.17 6.13 -3.47
C CYS A 158 -8.43 6.83 -2.32
N ILE A 159 -7.76 7.90 -2.69
CA ILE A 159 -7.18 8.88 -1.77
C ILE A 159 -8.04 10.12 -1.86
N VAL A 160 -8.57 10.56 -0.73
CA VAL A 160 -9.48 11.72 -0.66
C VAL A 160 -8.93 12.81 0.25
N GLU A 161 -9.21 14.05 -0.07
CA GLU A 161 -8.89 15.22 0.76
C GLU A 161 -10.16 16.01 1.08
N GLY A 162 -10.23 16.47 2.32
CA GLY A 162 -11.35 17.33 2.73
C GLY A 162 -11.18 17.89 4.13
N LYS A 163 -11.96 18.91 4.43
CA LYS A 163 -12.05 19.48 5.78
C LYS A 163 -13.02 18.67 6.63
N ILE A 164 -12.57 18.30 7.81
CA ILE A 164 -13.41 17.60 8.78
C ILE A 164 -14.43 18.59 9.36
N ALA A 165 -15.71 18.24 9.26
CA ALA A 165 -16.80 19.00 9.86
C ALA A 165 -17.05 18.56 11.31
N GLN A 166 -17.01 17.25 11.56
CA GLN A 166 -17.29 16.68 12.88
C GLN A 166 -16.38 15.47 13.13
N VAL A 167 -15.99 15.31 14.38
CA VAL A 167 -15.28 14.14 14.90
C VAL A 167 -16.12 13.54 16.01
N SER A 168 -16.47 12.26 15.90
CA SER A 168 -17.10 11.49 16.97
C SER A 168 -16.29 10.23 17.26
N ARG A 169 -16.06 9.94 18.54
CA ARG A 169 -15.40 8.73 18.99
C ARG A 169 -16.43 7.82 19.64
N ILE A 170 -16.42 6.54 19.29
CA ILE A 170 -17.28 5.56 19.92
C ILE A 170 -16.54 5.03 21.15
N PRO A 171 -17.05 5.24 22.37
CA PRO A 171 -16.40 4.74 23.58
C PRO A 171 -16.29 3.21 23.56
N GLY A 172 -15.08 2.70 23.76
CA GLY A 172 -14.81 1.27 23.86
C GLY A 172 -14.51 0.54 22.55
N ASP A 173 -14.63 1.21 21.39
CA ASP A 173 -14.50 0.58 20.07
C ASP A 173 -13.25 1.07 19.31
N GLY A 174 -12.54 2.06 19.83
CA GLY A 174 -11.38 2.65 19.16
C GLY A 174 -11.70 3.34 17.83
N GLU A 175 -12.97 3.30 17.38
CA GLU A 175 -13.39 3.88 16.13
C GLU A 175 -13.55 5.40 16.20
N VAL A 176 -13.00 6.08 15.22
CA VAL A 176 -13.17 7.50 15.01
C VAL A 176 -13.98 7.73 13.76
N ASN A 177 -15.18 8.23 13.92
CA ASN A 177 -16.02 8.66 12.81
C ASN A 177 -15.75 10.12 12.49
N LEU A 178 -15.30 10.39 11.28
CA LEU A 178 -15.07 11.71 10.75
C LEU A 178 -16.19 12.02 9.74
N THR A 179 -16.85 13.16 9.90
CA THR A 179 -17.80 13.64 8.89
C THR A 179 -17.17 14.80 8.13
N ALA A 180 -17.14 14.67 6.82
CA ALA A 180 -16.66 15.71 5.92
C ALA A 180 -17.57 15.75 4.70
N SER A 181 -18.09 16.93 4.36
CA SER A 181 -18.96 17.14 3.20
C SER A 181 -20.17 16.18 3.11
N GLY A 182 -20.75 15.81 4.27
CA GLY A 182 -21.86 14.86 4.34
C GLY A 182 -21.47 13.39 4.22
N ILE A 183 -20.20 13.09 3.97
CA ILE A 183 -19.67 11.73 3.88
C ILE A 183 -19.18 11.29 5.26
N ARG A 184 -19.57 10.10 5.69
CA ARG A 184 -19.04 9.49 6.90
C ARG A 184 -17.78 8.70 6.53
N LEU A 185 -16.68 9.02 7.21
CA LEU A 185 -15.40 8.34 7.08
C LEU A 185 -15.16 7.57 8.37
N ASN A 186 -15.17 6.25 8.31
CA ASN A 186 -14.80 5.43 9.43
C ASN A 186 -13.28 5.23 9.41
N ALA A 187 -12.60 5.82 10.38
CA ALA A 187 -11.18 5.61 10.61
C ALA A 187 -11.05 4.76 11.88
N GLY A 188 -11.25 3.46 11.76
CA GLY A 188 -11.12 2.52 12.87
C GLY A 188 -9.79 2.67 13.62
N GLU A 189 -9.38 1.74 14.45
CA GLU A 189 -8.12 1.72 15.24
C GLU A 189 -6.86 2.10 14.43
N ARG A 190 -7.02 2.29 13.15
CA ARG A 190 -5.98 2.60 12.15
C ARG A 190 -5.55 4.05 12.09
N LEU A 191 -6.13 4.95 12.87
CA LEU A 191 -5.49 6.23 13.18
C LEU A 191 -4.29 6.05 14.12
N GLY A 192 -3.81 4.84 14.21
CA GLY A 192 -2.71 4.19 14.93
C GLY A 192 -1.52 4.97 15.46
N GLU A 193 -1.63 6.29 15.53
CA GLU A 193 -0.77 7.11 16.37
C GLU A 193 -1.67 7.74 17.43
N PRO A 194 -1.43 7.48 18.73
CA PRO A 194 -2.22 8.03 19.83
C PRO A 194 -2.26 9.56 19.87
N ASP A 195 -1.45 10.23 19.07
CA ASP A 195 -1.29 11.68 19.05
C ASP A 195 -1.93 12.38 17.85
N LEU A 196 -2.62 11.68 16.96
CA LEU A 196 -3.32 12.34 15.86
C LEU A 196 -4.62 12.97 16.35
N GLU A 197 -4.53 14.15 16.96
CA GLU A 197 -5.67 14.98 17.30
C GLU A 197 -6.33 15.55 16.03
N VAL A 198 -7.21 14.77 15.41
CA VAL A 198 -8.05 15.28 14.34
C VAL A 198 -9.13 16.16 14.96
N LYS A 199 -9.18 17.43 14.58
CA LYS A 199 -10.17 18.43 15.06
C LYS A 199 -11.07 18.87 13.91
N PRO A 200 -12.31 19.29 14.20
CA PRO A 200 -13.15 19.99 13.20
C PRO A 200 -12.38 21.15 12.57
N GLY A 201 -12.51 21.29 11.25
CA GLY A 201 -11.76 22.28 10.45
C GLY A 201 -10.41 21.81 9.93
N ALA A 202 -9.86 20.71 10.45
CA ALA A 202 -8.61 20.14 9.94
C ALA A 202 -8.78 19.67 8.48
N LEU A 203 -7.79 20.00 7.64
CA LEU A 203 -7.67 19.40 6.31
C LEU A 203 -6.97 18.04 6.48
N VAL A 204 -7.64 17.00 6.06
CA VAL A 204 -7.09 15.64 6.14
C VAL A 204 -7.02 15.00 4.76
N ARG A 205 -6.03 14.12 4.59
CA ARG A 205 -5.94 13.21 3.45
C ARG A 205 -6.12 11.80 3.99
N MET A 206 -7.14 11.12 3.48
CA MET A 206 -7.46 9.75 3.86
C MET A 206 -7.34 8.84 2.66
N ARG A 207 -7.05 7.58 2.93
CA ARG A 207 -6.98 6.50 1.91
C ARG A 207 -7.78 5.32 2.38
N GLY A 208 -8.47 4.66 1.47
CA GLY A 208 -9.28 3.50 1.81
C GLY A 208 -10.25 3.12 0.73
N HIS A 209 -11.04 2.12 1.05
CA HIS A 209 -12.13 1.68 0.21
C HIS A 209 -13.39 2.49 0.50
N ILE A 210 -14.12 2.85 -0.56
CA ILE A 210 -15.42 3.49 -0.45
C ILE A 210 -16.48 2.40 -0.46
N ASP A 211 -17.32 2.39 0.57
CA ASP A 211 -18.54 1.62 0.62
C ASP A 211 -19.70 2.53 0.22
N THR A 212 -20.40 2.19 -0.84
CA THR A 212 -21.53 2.95 -1.40
C THR A 212 -22.88 2.41 -0.93
N ARG A 213 -22.93 1.66 0.18
CA ARG A 213 -24.17 1.19 0.79
C ARG A 213 -24.98 2.28 1.46
#